data_f3037251d5b851b6ae0defbc67b03c23
#
_entry.id   f3037251d5b851b6ae0defbc67b03c23
#
_cell.length_a   1.000
_cell.length_b   1.000
_cell.length_c   1.000
_cell.angle_alpha   90.00
_cell.angle_beta   90.00
_cell.angle_gamma   90.00
#
_symmetry.space_group_name_H-M   'P 1'
#
loop_
_entity.id
_entity.type
_entity.pdbx_description
1 polymer ?
#
loop_
_entity_poly.entity_id
_entity_poly.type
_entity_poly.pdbx_seq_one_letter_code
_entity_poly.pdbx_strand_id
1 'polypeptide(L)'
;MTIMSDQPLCMLTVHAHPDDEASKGAPTLAMYGASGVRTVLVCCTGGEEGDIKNPGLKEPGQPFHDVSPERERELLAQIRPLELEESAKAIGFHAVHMLGYR
;
A
#
# COMPACT_ATOMS: atom_id res chain seq x y z
N MET A 1 13.19 -4.31 -20.64
CA MET A 1 14.39 -4.89 -20.01
C MET A 1 14.33 -6.40 -20.08
N THR A 2 15.43 -7.04 -20.41
CA THR A 2 15.52 -8.50 -20.48
C THR A 2 16.23 -9.05 -19.25
N ILE A 3 15.61 -10.05 -18.62
CA ILE A 3 16.23 -10.75 -17.49
C ILE A 3 17.04 -11.90 -18.06
N MET A 4 18.36 -11.87 -17.88
CA MET A 4 19.32 -12.82 -18.46
C MET A 4 19.71 -13.96 -17.52
N SER A 5 19.04 -14.09 -16.40
CA SER A 5 19.35 -15.13 -15.41
C SER A 5 18.44 -16.33 -15.60
N ASP A 6 19.00 -17.55 -15.49
CA ASP A 6 18.23 -18.80 -15.42
C ASP A 6 17.61 -19.00 -14.02
N GLN A 7 18.02 -18.21 -13.05
CA GLN A 7 17.50 -18.26 -11.68
C GLN A 7 16.29 -17.33 -11.55
N PRO A 8 15.22 -17.77 -10.87
CA PRO A 8 14.10 -16.86 -10.55
C PRO A 8 14.60 -15.67 -9.73
N LEU A 9 14.21 -14.48 -10.14
CA LEU A 9 14.53 -13.24 -9.41
C LEU A 9 13.32 -12.77 -8.63
N CYS A 10 13.59 -12.20 -7.47
CA CYS A 10 12.55 -11.61 -6.62
C CYS A 10 12.98 -10.20 -6.22
N MET A 11 12.08 -9.25 -6.38
CA MET A 11 12.27 -7.88 -5.93
C MET A 11 11.36 -7.66 -4.71
N LEU A 12 11.99 -7.39 -3.58
CA LEU A 12 11.29 -7.09 -2.33
C LEU A 12 11.33 -5.59 -2.11
N THR A 13 10.16 -5.01 -1.85
CA THR A 13 10.06 -3.59 -1.48
C THR A 13 9.42 -3.47 -0.11
N VAL A 14 9.97 -2.61 0.74
CA VAL A 14 9.51 -2.41 2.11
C VAL A 14 9.14 -0.95 2.28
N HIS A 15 7.91 -0.70 2.71
CA HIS A 15 7.39 0.64 2.94
C HIS A 15 6.77 0.76 4.33
N ALA A 16 6.79 1.96 4.88
CA ALA A 16 6.28 2.22 6.22
C ALA A 16 4.75 2.15 6.29
N HIS A 17 4.08 2.70 5.29
CA HIS A 17 2.62 2.90 5.32
C HIS A 17 1.98 2.52 3.99
N PRO A 18 0.69 2.15 3.98
CA PRO A 18 -0.08 2.09 2.74
C PRO A 18 -0.03 3.44 2.00
N ASP A 19 0.01 3.41 0.68
CA ASP A 19 0.22 4.49 -0.29
C ASP A 19 1.67 4.71 -0.69
N ASP A 20 2.65 4.37 0.14
CA ASP A 20 4.07 4.54 -0.20
C ASP A 20 4.43 3.76 -1.47
N GLU A 21 3.85 2.58 -1.67
CA GLU A 21 4.07 1.75 -2.85
C GLU A 21 3.61 2.44 -4.14
N ALA A 22 2.55 3.23 -4.06
CA ALA A 22 2.02 3.96 -5.21
C ALA A 22 2.81 5.23 -5.51
N SER A 23 3.33 5.90 -4.47
CA SER A 23 4.07 7.15 -4.62
C SER A 23 5.56 6.97 -4.85
N LYS A 24 6.09 5.79 -4.55
CA LYS A 24 7.55 5.51 -4.61
C LYS A 24 7.83 4.23 -5.39
N GLY A 25 8.38 4.37 -6.57
CA GLY A 25 8.89 3.24 -7.34
C GLY A 25 7.87 2.37 -8.06
N ALA A 26 6.59 2.72 -8.07
CA ALA A 26 5.55 1.92 -8.71
C ALA A 26 5.84 1.59 -10.19
N PRO A 27 6.26 2.54 -11.03
CA PRO A 27 6.58 2.21 -12.43
C PRO A 27 7.72 1.20 -12.56
N THR A 28 8.73 1.28 -11.71
CA THR A 28 9.85 0.35 -11.70
C THR A 28 9.39 -1.06 -11.32
N LEU A 29 8.58 -1.18 -10.28
CA LEU A 29 8.03 -2.46 -9.83
C LEU A 29 7.14 -3.08 -10.89
N ALA A 30 6.28 -2.29 -11.52
CA ALA A 30 5.39 -2.76 -12.58
C ALA A 30 6.19 -3.28 -13.78
N MET A 31 7.26 -2.59 -14.16
CA MET A 31 8.14 -3.00 -15.25
C MET A 31 8.83 -4.34 -14.98
N TYR A 32 9.40 -4.50 -13.79
CA TYR A 32 10.06 -5.75 -13.42
C TYR A 32 9.08 -6.90 -13.30
N GLY A 33 7.90 -6.65 -12.70
CA GLY A 33 6.85 -7.67 -12.62
C GLY A 33 6.41 -8.16 -13.98
N ALA A 34 6.24 -7.24 -14.93
CA ALA A 34 5.88 -7.58 -16.31
C ALA A 34 6.99 -8.34 -17.04
N SER A 35 8.24 -8.18 -16.60
CA SER A 35 9.41 -8.88 -17.16
C SER A 35 9.67 -10.26 -16.56
N GLY A 36 8.80 -10.73 -15.66
CA GLY A 36 8.92 -12.06 -15.06
C GLY A 36 9.60 -12.09 -13.69
N VAL A 37 9.97 -10.95 -13.13
CA VAL A 37 10.51 -10.87 -11.77
C VAL A 37 9.35 -10.99 -10.77
N ARG A 38 9.50 -11.86 -9.78
CA ARG A 38 8.54 -11.93 -8.67
C ARG A 38 8.67 -10.65 -7.83
N THR A 39 7.57 -9.95 -7.62
CA THR A 39 7.54 -8.71 -6.84
C THR A 39 6.75 -8.91 -5.55
N VAL A 40 7.36 -8.51 -4.43
CA VAL A 40 6.78 -8.68 -3.10
C VAL A 40 6.79 -7.35 -2.37
N LEU A 41 5.65 -6.96 -1.83
CA LEU A 41 5.50 -5.75 -1.03
C LEU A 41 5.39 -6.12 0.45
N VAL A 42 6.21 -5.47 1.27
CA VAL A 42 6.09 -5.54 2.74
C VAL A 42 5.71 -4.14 3.22
N CYS A 43 4.59 -4.05 3.92
CA CYS A 43 4.11 -2.81 4.51
C CYS A 43 4.18 -2.93 6.04
N CYS A 44 4.91 -2.03 6.69
CA CYS A 44 5.20 -2.15 8.12
C CYS A 44 4.01 -1.84 9.01
N THR A 45 3.18 -0.85 8.64
CA THR A 45 2.03 -0.43 9.44
C THR A 45 0.75 -0.44 8.62
N GLY A 46 -0.39 -0.37 9.29
CA GLY A 46 -1.69 -0.24 8.64
C GLY A 46 -2.07 1.20 8.28
N GLY A 47 -1.22 2.17 8.62
CA GLY A 47 -1.47 3.58 8.33
C GLY A 47 -2.46 4.24 9.27
N GLU A 48 -2.76 3.64 10.40
CA GLU A 48 -3.73 4.15 11.39
C GLU A 48 -3.27 5.45 12.06
N GLU A 49 -1.97 5.74 12.06
CA GLU A 49 -1.41 6.98 12.58
C GLU A 49 -1.29 8.07 11.50
N GLY A 50 -1.75 7.80 10.28
CA GLY A 50 -1.67 8.74 9.17
C GLY A 50 -2.69 9.87 9.26
N ASP A 51 -2.45 10.92 8.49
CA ASP A 51 -3.36 12.06 8.37
C ASP A 51 -4.36 11.85 7.23
N ILE A 52 -5.56 12.39 7.42
CA ILE A 52 -6.56 12.43 6.36
C ILE A 52 -6.33 13.70 5.56
N LYS A 53 -5.83 13.53 4.34
CA LYS A 53 -5.48 14.66 3.44
C LYS A 53 -6.68 15.23 2.70
N ASN A 54 -7.71 14.43 2.47
CA ASN A 54 -8.90 14.87 1.73
C ASN A 54 -9.97 15.42 2.68
N PRO A 55 -10.20 16.74 2.72
CA PRO A 55 -11.20 17.31 3.62
C PRO A 55 -12.63 16.88 3.29
N GLY A 56 -12.89 16.45 2.06
CA GLY A 56 -14.20 15.95 1.66
C GLY A 56 -14.65 14.72 2.46
N LEU A 57 -13.70 13.91 2.96
CA LEU A 57 -14.00 12.74 3.78
C LEU A 57 -14.53 13.10 5.17
N LYS A 58 -14.38 14.35 5.60
CA LYS A 58 -14.87 14.87 6.89
C LYS A 58 -16.18 15.62 6.79
N GLU A 59 -16.75 15.77 5.60
CA GLU A 59 -18.03 16.44 5.39
C GLU A 59 -19.20 15.60 5.90
N PRO A 60 -20.38 16.21 6.17
CA PRO A 60 -21.58 15.49 6.60
C PRO A 60 -21.91 14.35 5.64
N GLY A 61 -22.18 13.17 6.19
CA GLY A 61 -22.46 11.97 5.41
C GLY A 61 -21.23 11.17 5.00
N GLN A 62 -20.03 11.67 5.25
CA GLN A 62 -18.78 10.99 4.93
C GLN A 62 -18.22 10.21 6.13
N PRO A 63 -17.37 9.18 5.88
CA PRO A 63 -16.90 8.28 6.95
C PRO A 63 -16.20 8.95 8.12
N PHE A 64 -15.52 10.08 7.88
CA PHE A 64 -14.73 10.77 8.89
C PHE A 64 -15.38 12.04 9.41
N HIS A 65 -16.71 12.19 9.19
CA HIS A 65 -17.43 13.35 9.69
C HIS A 65 -17.59 13.24 11.22
N ASP A 66 -17.15 14.29 11.93
CA ASP A 66 -17.33 14.45 13.37
C ASP A 66 -16.94 13.23 14.22
N VAL A 67 -15.85 12.57 13.82
CA VAL A 67 -15.31 11.40 14.55
C VAL A 67 -14.19 11.82 15.51
N SER A 68 -14.09 11.10 16.64
CA SER A 68 -13.00 11.29 17.58
C SER A 68 -11.66 10.84 16.99
N PRO A 69 -10.51 11.31 17.52
CA PRO A 69 -9.20 10.82 17.05
C PRO A 69 -9.05 9.29 17.17
N GLU A 70 -9.61 8.68 18.21
CA GLU A 70 -9.57 7.23 18.39
C GLU A 70 -10.38 6.51 17.30
N ARG A 71 -11.58 7.01 17.00
CA ARG A 71 -12.43 6.45 15.95
C ARG A 71 -11.81 6.63 14.57
N GLU A 72 -11.16 7.77 14.35
CA GLU A 72 -10.44 8.03 13.11
C GLU A 72 -9.35 6.99 12.88
N ARG A 73 -8.57 6.66 13.92
CA ARG A 73 -7.54 5.61 13.82
C ARG A 73 -8.14 4.24 13.53
N GLU A 74 -9.25 3.90 14.18
CA GLU A 74 -9.95 2.64 13.91
C GLU A 74 -10.42 2.54 12.46
N LEU A 75 -10.99 3.62 11.93
CA LEU A 75 -11.44 3.66 10.54
C LEU A 75 -10.28 3.56 9.56
N LEU A 76 -9.18 4.25 9.83
CA LEU A 76 -7.97 4.16 9.01
C LEU A 76 -7.40 2.73 9.02
N ALA A 77 -7.40 2.09 10.18
CA ALA A 77 -6.92 0.71 10.30
C ALA A 77 -7.76 -0.28 9.49
N GLN A 78 -9.04 0.03 9.23
CA GLN A 78 -9.92 -0.79 8.41
C GLN A 78 -9.80 -0.47 6.92
N ILE A 79 -9.68 0.80 6.57
CA ILE A 79 -9.74 1.28 5.19
C ILE A 79 -8.40 1.13 4.47
N ARG A 80 -7.30 1.52 5.12
CA ARG A 80 -6.00 1.60 4.46
C ARG A 80 -5.46 0.25 3.98
N PRO A 81 -5.65 -0.87 4.70
CA PRO A 81 -5.26 -2.16 4.14
C PRO A 81 -6.02 -2.55 2.88
N LEU A 82 -7.30 -2.18 2.76
CA LEU A 82 -8.10 -2.44 1.56
C LEU A 82 -7.60 -1.60 0.38
N GLU A 83 -7.26 -0.34 0.61
CA GLU A 83 -6.67 0.53 -0.41
C GLU A 83 -5.32 -0.01 -0.87
N LEU A 84 -4.49 -0.50 0.05
CA LEU A 84 -3.22 -1.13 -0.25
C LEU A 84 -3.39 -2.33 -1.16
N GLU A 85 -4.36 -3.19 -0.87
CA GLU A 85 -4.66 -4.37 -1.67
C GLU A 85 -5.00 -4.00 -3.12
N GLU A 86 -5.84 -2.98 -3.30
CA GLU A 86 -6.22 -2.50 -4.64
C GLU A 86 -5.02 -1.89 -5.38
N SER A 87 -4.23 -1.07 -4.68
CA SER A 87 -3.03 -0.46 -5.25
C SER A 87 -2.01 -1.52 -5.66
N ALA A 88 -1.75 -2.49 -4.81
CA ALA A 88 -0.81 -3.57 -5.08
C ALA A 88 -1.23 -4.40 -6.30
N LYS A 89 -2.52 -4.64 -6.45
CA LYS A 89 -3.10 -5.30 -7.63
C LYS A 89 -2.85 -4.49 -8.90
N ALA A 90 -3.09 -3.18 -8.84
CA ALA A 90 -2.91 -2.29 -9.99
C ALA A 90 -1.44 -2.21 -10.42
N ILE A 91 -0.50 -2.22 -9.47
CA ILE A 91 0.94 -2.21 -9.74
C ILE A 91 1.41 -3.58 -10.24
N GLY A 92 0.73 -4.65 -9.84
CA GLY A 92 1.05 -6.01 -10.26
C GLY A 92 1.96 -6.77 -9.31
N PHE A 93 1.93 -6.46 -8.02
CA PHE A 93 2.64 -7.23 -7.00
C PHE A 93 2.14 -8.68 -6.94
N HIS A 94 3.06 -9.62 -6.82
CA HIS A 94 2.73 -11.05 -6.69
C HIS A 94 2.33 -11.42 -5.27
N ALA A 95 2.85 -10.72 -4.27
CA ALA A 95 2.51 -10.96 -2.87
C ALA A 95 2.59 -9.67 -2.07
N VAL A 96 1.76 -9.55 -1.04
CA VAL A 96 1.73 -8.43 -0.11
C VAL A 96 1.72 -8.97 1.30
N HIS A 97 2.62 -8.47 2.15
CA HIS A 97 2.70 -8.84 3.56
C HIS A 97 2.59 -7.59 4.43
N MET A 98 1.65 -7.60 5.35
CA MET A 98 1.51 -6.54 6.35
C MET A 98 2.07 -7.03 7.68
N LEU A 99 2.99 -6.26 8.25
CA LEU A 99 3.65 -6.65 9.50
C LEU A 99 2.86 -6.29 10.74
N GLY A 100 1.96 -5.29 10.63
CA GLY A 100 1.09 -4.92 11.74
C GLY A 100 1.73 -4.06 12.82
N TYR A 101 2.86 -3.44 12.54
CA TYR A 101 3.46 -2.46 13.46
C TYR A 101 2.64 -1.16 13.48
N ARG A 102 2.88 -0.36 14.47
CA ARG A 102 2.29 0.97 14.61
C ARG A 102 3.31 2.08 14.54
#